data_9ca5c11bdaa5a1cc79c9dbe222a6891f
#
_entry.id   9ca5c11bdaa5a1cc79c9dbe222a6891f
#
_cell.length_a   1.000
_cell.length_b   1.000
_cell.length_c   1.000
_cell.angle_alpha   90.00
_cell.angle_beta   90.00
_cell.angle_gamma   90.00
#
_symmetry.space_group_name_H-M   'P 1'
#
loop_
_entity.id
_entity.type
_entity.pdbx_description
1 polymer ?
#
loop_
_entity_poly.entity_id
_entity_poly.type
_entity_poly.pdbx_seq_one_letter_code
_entity_poly.pdbx_strand_id
1 'polypeptide(L)'
;MRAAWYWENRKAPNRWYWVAVTALCALGSLSGYIQYRTYRSEFEAQGVTWEITWSQSTLLLSMVFLPLALGAFAAQIASSEHQGRNWQRMSATGLEAAMVAGKLLHGLQVAVLTTAVLVLTTAVTGLASGFSLVGLVAFLPRFAVVALGMWVILTFVTWLGAVMTSFATTMSTVLLSTIAGMAMLLAARPLSVLNPAASLTRTTSAMSPGYVTSLGAAAFEGVICLVWVVLLTLALRRAVRRQS
;
A
#
# COMPACT_ATOMS: atom_id res chain seq x y z
N MET A 1 -8.85 22.05 4.90
CA MET A 1 -8.33 20.68 4.95
C MET A 1 -9.23 19.70 5.71
N ARG A 2 -9.61 19.95 6.99
CA ARG A 2 -10.47 19.05 7.78
C ARG A 2 -11.81 18.74 7.10
N ALA A 3 -12.49 19.75 6.55
CA ALA A 3 -13.76 19.55 5.83
C ALA A 3 -13.60 18.66 4.58
N ALA A 4 -12.54 18.87 3.77
CA ALA A 4 -12.29 18.06 2.59
C ALA A 4 -12.03 16.58 2.94
N TRP A 5 -11.20 16.32 3.96
CA TRP A 5 -10.98 14.96 4.47
C TRP A 5 -12.27 14.32 5.02
N TYR A 6 -13.08 15.06 5.78
CA TYR A 6 -14.37 14.57 6.28
C TYR A 6 -15.31 14.13 5.15
N TRP A 7 -15.39 14.92 4.06
CA TRP A 7 -16.22 14.59 2.91
C TRP A 7 -15.69 13.38 2.13
N GLU A 8 -14.35 13.21 2.00
CA GLU A 8 -13.78 12.02 1.37
C GLU A 8 -14.17 10.74 2.15
N ASN A 9 -14.12 10.77 3.49
CA ASN A 9 -14.55 9.65 4.30
C ASN A 9 -16.05 9.32 4.16
N ARG A 10 -16.90 10.33 3.92
CA ARG A 10 -18.33 10.11 3.69
C ARG A 10 -18.68 9.58 2.31
N LYS A 11 -17.90 9.93 1.29
CA LYS A 11 -18.10 9.44 -0.08
C LYS A 11 -17.80 7.96 -0.25
N ALA A 12 -16.93 7.41 0.56
CA ALA A 12 -16.41 6.06 0.41
C ALA A 12 -16.70 5.14 1.61
N PRO A 13 -17.98 4.88 1.97
CA PRO A 13 -18.31 3.85 2.95
C PRO A 13 -18.12 2.47 2.31
N ASN A 14 -16.88 2.10 1.98
CA ASN A 14 -16.62 0.84 1.28
C ASN A 14 -16.39 -0.30 2.26
N ARG A 15 -17.49 -0.84 2.81
CA ARG A 15 -17.45 -2.00 3.72
C ARG A 15 -16.79 -3.20 3.06
N TRP A 16 -17.01 -3.42 1.78
CA TRP A 16 -16.45 -4.54 1.02
C TRP A 16 -14.94 -4.45 0.89
N TYR A 17 -14.38 -3.24 0.79
CA TYR A 17 -12.92 -3.06 0.80
C TYR A 17 -12.31 -3.60 2.10
N TRP A 18 -12.87 -3.24 3.25
CA TRP A 18 -12.35 -3.69 4.54
C TRP A 18 -12.49 -5.20 4.73
N VAL A 19 -13.61 -5.79 4.30
CA VAL A 19 -13.80 -7.24 4.30
C VAL A 19 -12.74 -7.92 3.41
N ALA A 20 -12.57 -7.45 2.17
CA ALA A 20 -11.60 -8.01 1.23
C ALA A 20 -10.16 -7.89 1.74
N VAL A 21 -9.75 -6.70 2.22
CA VAL A 21 -8.39 -6.48 2.75
C VAL A 21 -8.13 -7.33 4.00
N THR A 22 -9.11 -7.42 4.91
CA THR A 22 -8.95 -8.27 6.10
C THR A 22 -8.81 -9.73 5.72
N ALA A 23 -9.63 -10.22 4.79
CA ALA A 23 -9.54 -11.59 4.29
C ALA A 23 -8.18 -11.86 3.60
N LEU A 24 -7.72 -10.94 2.74
CA LEU A 24 -6.42 -11.07 2.07
C LEU A 24 -5.26 -11.07 3.08
N CYS A 25 -5.27 -10.16 4.06
CA CYS A 25 -4.25 -10.13 5.11
C CYS A 25 -4.28 -11.40 5.96
N ALA A 26 -5.46 -11.89 6.32
CA ALA A 26 -5.61 -13.13 7.08
C ALA A 26 -5.10 -14.35 6.27
N LEU A 27 -5.42 -14.45 4.98
CA LEU A 27 -4.93 -15.52 4.11
C LEU A 27 -3.40 -15.46 3.93
N GLY A 28 -2.84 -14.25 3.74
CA GLY A 28 -1.40 -14.07 3.68
C GLY A 28 -0.70 -14.49 4.98
N SER A 29 -1.23 -14.05 6.13
CA SER A 29 -0.70 -14.42 7.44
C SER A 29 -0.84 -15.92 7.74
N LEU A 30 -1.94 -16.54 7.31
CA LEU A 30 -2.15 -17.98 7.41
C LEU A 30 -1.13 -18.74 6.54
N SER A 31 -0.84 -18.28 5.34
CA SER A 31 0.21 -18.84 4.48
C SER A 31 1.57 -18.80 5.19
N GLY A 32 1.95 -17.67 5.78
CA GLY A 32 3.19 -17.55 6.56
C GLY A 32 3.22 -18.50 7.77
N TYR A 33 2.10 -18.64 8.47
CA TYR A 33 1.96 -19.58 9.59
C TYR A 33 2.16 -21.03 9.15
N ILE A 34 1.49 -21.45 8.07
CA ILE A 34 1.61 -22.82 7.54
C ILE A 34 3.06 -23.08 7.13
N GLN A 35 3.70 -22.16 6.42
CA GLN A 35 5.09 -22.30 6.00
C GLN A 35 6.04 -22.43 7.19
N TYR A 36 5.88 -21.59 8.22
CA TYR A 36 6.66 -21.70 9.45
C TYR A 36 6.46 -23.07 10.13
N ARG A 37 5.22 -23.51 10.26
CA ARG A 37 4.91 -24.81 10.90
C ARG A 37 5.51 -25.99 10.14
N THR A 38 5.51 -25.93 8.81
CA THR A 38 6.04 -27.00 7.96
C THR A 38 7.57 -27.14 8.08
N TYR A 39 8.29 -26.02 8.20
CA TYR A 39 9.76 -25.99 8.23
C TYR A 39 10.30 -25.50 9.59
N ARG A 40 9.57 -25.75 10.66
CA ARG A 40 9.84 -25.19 11.98
C ARG A 40 11.25 -25.50 12.48
N SER A 41 11.70 -26.76 12.36
CA SER A 41 13.03 -27.18 12.82
C SER A 41 14.17 -26.45 12.10
N GLU A 42 14.00 -26.17 10.83
CA GLU A 42 15.00 -25.45 10.02
C GLU A 42 15.08 -23.98 10.39
N PHE A 43 13.93 -23.33 10.61
CA PHE A 43 13.87 -21.92 10.99
C PHE A 43 14.34 -21.68 12.43
N GLU A 44 14.01 -22.57 13.37
CA GLU A 44 14.50 -22.49 14.74
C GLU A 44 16.01 -22.72 14.82
N ALA A 45 16.56 -23.64 14.01
CA ALA A 45 18.00 -23.84 13.92
C ALA A 45 18.76 -22.62 13.36
N GLN A 46 18.12 -21.82 12.50
CA GLN A 46 18.67 -20.57 11.97
C GLN A 46 18.40 -19.35 12.88
N GLY A 47 17.66 -19.51 13.97
CA GLY A 47 17.28 -18.42 14.87
C GLY A 47 16.34 -17.39 14.23
N VAL A 48 15.65 -17.75 13.13
CA VAL A 48 14.78 -16.84 12.36
C VAL A 48 13.32 -17.20 12.64
N THR A 49 12.59 -16.29 13.24
CA THR A 49 11.19 -16.51 13.67
C THR A 49 10.25 -15.49 13.01
N TRP A 50 10.18 -14.28 13.58
CA TRP A 50 9.31 -13.22 13.07
C TRP A 50 9.63 -12.79 11.64
N GLU A 51 10.91 -12.70 11.26
CA GLU A 51 11.37 -12.28 9.94
C GLU A 51 10.86 -13.21 8.83
N ILE A 52 10.93 -14.52 9.05
CA ILE A 52 10.45 -15.51 8.09
C ILE A 52 8.93 -15.47 7.99
N THR A 53 8.23 -15.49 9.15
CA THR A 53 6.77 -15.44 9.16
C THR A 53 6.26 -14.17 8.48
N TRP A 54 6.87 -13.01 8.76
CA TRP A 54 6.57 -11.75 8.10
C TRP A 54 6.79 -11.84 6.58
N SER A 55 7.96 -12.31 6.15
CA SER A 55 8.30 -12.39 4.73
C SER A 55 7.36 -13.31 3.96
N GLN A 56 7.08 -14.50 4.49
CA GLN A 56 6.16 -15.44 3.86
C GLN A 56 4.72 -14.92 3.83
N SER A 57 4.28 -14.26 4.90
CA SER A 57 2.94 -13.65 4.96
C SER A 57 2.77 -12.49 3.97
N THR A 58 3.83 -11.71 3.73
CA THR A 58 3.73 -10.46 2.97
C THR A 58 4.20 -10.57 1.52
N LEU A 59 4.89 -11.65 1.11
CA LEU A 59 5.49 -11.75 -0.22
C LEU A 59 4.43 -11.59 -1.34
N LEU A 60 3.56 -12.56 -1.51
CA LEU A 60 2.51 -12.49 -2.55
C LEU A 60 1.49 -11.38 -2.29
N LEU A 61 1.22 -11.13 -1.01
CA LEU A 61 0.30 -10.09 -0.58
C LEU A 61 0.76 -8.70 -1.04
N SER A 62 2.05 -8.38 -0.86
CA SER A 62 2.61 -7.09 -1.25
C SER A 62 2.94 -6.98 -2.74
N MET A 63 3.27 -8.10 -3.40
CA MET A 63 3.61 -8.11 -4.82
C MET A 63 2.39 -7.94 -5.72
N VAL A 64 1.23 -8.52 -5.34
CA VAL A 64 0.07 -8.62 -6.22
C VAL A 64 -1.22 -8.18 -5.54
N PHE A 65 -1.60 -8.82 -4.43
CA PHE A 65 -2.97 -8.70 -3.93
C PHE A 65 -3.27 -7.32 -3.33
N LEU A 66 -2.41 -6.79 -2.47
CA LEU A 66 -2.64 -5.46 -1.89
C LEU A 66 -2.52 -4.32 -2.90
N PRO A 67 -1.53 -4.27 -3.81
CA PRO A 67 -1.52 -3.26 -4.86
C PRO A 67 -2.81 -3.23 -5.68
N LEU A 68 -3.37 -4.40 -6.04
CA LEU A 68 -4.62 -4.49 -6.79
C LEU A 68 -5.85 -4.11 -5.92
N ALA A 69 -5.90 -4.52 -4.65
CA ALA A 69 -7.00 -4.17 -3.76
C ALA A 69 -7.03 -2.65 -3.45
N LEU A 70 -5.88 -2.06 -3.13
CA LEU A 70 -5.73 -0.61 -2.94
C LEU A 70 -6.03 0.14 -4.25
N GLY A 71 -5.59 -0.42 -5.37
CA GLY A 71 -5.84 0.10 -6.71
C GLY A 71 -7.33 0.13 -7.03
N ALA A 72 -8.04 -0.98 -6.82
CA ALA A 72 -9.48 -1.07 -7.07
C ALA A 72 -10.27 -0.08 -6.20
N PHE A 73 -9.90 0.05 -4.93
CA PHE A 73 -10.50 1.01 -4.02
C PHE A 73 -10.33 2.46 -4.50
N ALA A 74 -9.10 2.87 -4.81
CA ALA A 74 -8.82 4.24 -5.25
C ALA A 74 -9.41 4.54 -6.64
N ALA A 75 -9.35 3.57 -7.57
CA ALA A 75 -9.92 3.71 -8.90
C ALA A 75 -11.45 3.84 -8.88
N GLN A 76 -12.13 3.13 -7.97
CA GLN A 76 -13.58 3.24 -7.80
C GLN A 76 -13.97 4.65 -7.32
N ILE A 77 -13.24 5.20 -6.34
CA ILE A 77 -13.47 6.56 -5.86
C ILE A 77 -13.22 7.58 -7.00
N ALA A 78 -12.12 7.44 -7.73
CA ALA A 78 -11.80 8.34 -8.82
C ALA A 78 -12.83 8.30 -9.96
N SER A 79 -13.32 7.12 -10.31
CA SER A 79 -14.38 6.94 -11.31
C SER A 79 -15.69 7.64 -10.90
N SER A 80 -16.08 7.55 -9.63
CA SER A 80 -17.25 8.26 -9.11
C SER A 80 -17.11 9.80 -9.19
N GLU A 81 -15.89 10.31 -9.06
CA GLU A 81 -15.62 11.75 -9.22
C GLU A 81 -15.79 12.23 -10.67
N HIS A 82 -15.48 11.39 -11.66
CA HIS A 82 -15.74 11.72 -13.07
C HIS A 82 -17.26 11.71 -13.38
N GLN A 83 -17.99 10.71 -12.88
CA GLN A 83 -19.46 10.64 -13.05
C GLN A 83 -20.17 11.85 -12.45
N GLY A 84 -19.71 12.33 -11.30
CA GLY A 84 -20.22 13.52 -10.61
C GLY A 84 -19.66 14.85 -11.15
N ARG A 85 -18.74 14.84 -12.14
CA ARG A 85 -17.99 16.02 -12.63
C ARG A 85 -17.31 16.80 -11.49
N ASN A 86 -16.93 16.12 -10.41
CA ASN A 86 -16.39 16.79 -9.24
C ASN A 86 -15.00 17.39 -9.50
N TRP A 87 -14.18 16.78 -10.36
CA TRP A 87 -12.89 17.33 -10.75
C TRP A 87 -13.03 18.73 -11.37
N GLN A 88 -13.95 18.88 -12.35
CA GLN A 88 -14.21 20.13 -13.03
C GLN A 88 -14.83 21.18 -12.10
N ARG A 89 -15.80 20.78 -11.28
CA ARG A 89 -16.46 21.67 -10.31
C ARG A 89 -15.47 22.25 -9.29
N MET A 90 -14.57 21.42 -8.76
CA MET A 90 -13.58 21.86 -7.80
C MET A 90 -12.50 22.76 -8.43
N SER A 91 -12.13 22.49 -9.67
CA SER A 91 -11.23 23.37 -10.42
C SER A 91 -11.89 24.72 -10.70
N ALA A 92 -13.13 24.74 -11.20
CA ALA A 92 -13.87 25.96 -11.47
C ALA A 92 -14.11 26.85 -10.23
N THR A 93 -14.16 26.25 -9.04
CA THR A 93 -14.33 26.98 -7.76
C THR A 93 -13.03 27.32 -7.06
N GLY A 94 -11.87 27.00 -7.64
CA GLY A 94 -10.55 27.24 -7.02
C GLY A 94 -10.26 26.37 -5.79
N LEU A 95 -11.02 25.29 -5.57
CA LEU A 95 -10.91 24.39 -4.42
C LEU A 95 -10.06 23.13 -4.70
N GLU A 96 -9.37 23.08 -5.83
CA GLU A 96 -8.56 21.93 -6.26
C GLU A 96 -7.48 21.55 -5.23
N ALA A 97 -6.86 22.53 -4.59
CA ALA A 97 -5.84 22.28 -3.56
C ALA A 97 -6.43 21.61 -2.32
N ALA A 98 -7.64 22.03 -1.90
CA ALA A 98 -8.34 21.43 -0.77
C ALA A 98 -8.80 20.00 -1.08
N MET A 99 -9.29 19.75 -2.30
CA MET A 99 -9.69 18.43 -2.78
C MET A 99 -8.50 17.47 -2.81
N VAL A 100 -7.38 17.87 -3.40
CA VAL A 100 -6.16 17.06 -3.46
C VAL A 100 -5.67 16.73 -2.05
N ALA A 101 -5.61 17.72 -1.16
CA ALA A 101 -5.21 17.51 0.23
C ALA A 101 -6.16 16.54 0.96
N GLY A 102 -7.47 16.66 0.74
CA GLY A 102 -8.47 15.73 1.30
C GLY A 102 -8.23 14.29 0.86
N LYS A 103 -8.00 14.07 -0.44
CA LYS A 103 -7.70 12.74 -1.02
C LYS A 103 -6.40 12.14 -0.49
N LEU A 104 -5.35 12.95 -0.35
CA LEU A 104 -4.08 12.49 0.21
C LEU A 104 -4.20 12.09 1.67
N LEU A 105 -4.91 12.88 2.49
CA LEU A 105 -5.15 12.56 3.90
C LEU A 105 -6.03 11.31 4.05
N HIS A 106 -7.06 11.17 3.22
CA HIS A 106 -7.88 9.96 3.21
C HIS A 106 -7.06 8.73 2.77
N GLY A 107 -6.24 8.87 1.73
CA GLY A 107 -5.32 7.81 1.30
C GLY A 107 -4.33 7.40 2.39
N LEU A 108 -3.75 8.37 3.11
CA LEU A 108 -2.87 8.09 4.24
C LEU A 108 -3.62 7.33 5.36
N GLN A 109 -4.83 7.75 5.69
CA GLN A 109 -5.68 7.07 6.67
C GLN A 109 -5.93 5.62 6.26
N VAL A 110 -6.32 5.37 5.01
CA VAL A 110 -6.56 4.02 4.48
C VAL A 110 -5.28 3.19 4.54
N ALA A 111 -4.13 3.77 4.17
CA ALA A 111 -2.83 3.10 4.23
C ALA A 111 -2.46 2.68 5.65
N VAL A 112 -2.61 3.57 6.62
CA VAL A 112 -2.33 3.28 8.05
C VAL A 112 -3.26 2.20 8.58
N LEU A 113 -4.56 2.28 8.31
CA LEU A 113 -5.53 1.27 8.77
C LEU A 113 -5.30 -0.09 8.10
N THR A 114 -4.98 -0.13 6.80
CA THR A 114 -4.64 -1.38 6.10
C THR A 114 -3.36 -1.99 6.67
N THR A 115 -2.36 -1.17 6.97
CA THR A 115 -1.14 -1.66 7.65
C THR A 115 -1.46 -2.20 9.04
N ALA A 116 -2.33 -1.55 9.80
CA ALA A 116 -2.74 -2.05 11.11
C ALA A 116 -3.43 -3.41 11.01
N VAL A 117 -4.30 -3.63 10.02
CA VAL A 117 -4.93 -4.94 9.76
C VAL A 117 -3.86 -5.99 9.44
N LEU A 118 -2.89 -5.67 8.57
CA LEU A 118 -1.78 -6.57 8.23
C LEU A 118 -0.95 -6.94 9.46
N VAL A 119 -0.59 -5.95 10.28
CA VAL A 119 0.20 -6.17 11.51
C VAL A 119 -0.59 -7.03 12.50
N LEU A 120 -1.87 -6.74 12.70
CA LEU A 120 -2.72 -7.50 13.61
C LEU A 120 -2.85 -8.98 13.18
N THR A 121 -3.11 -9.24 11.90
CA THR A 121 -3.22 -10.62 11.39
C THR A 121 -1.89 -11.37 11.51
N THR A 122 -0.77 -10.71 11.22
CA THR A 122 0.58 -11.29 11.39
C THR A 122 0.91 -11.50 12.86
N ALA A 123 0.53 -10.58 13.76
CA ALA A 123 0.74 -10.74 15.20
C ALA A 123 -0.03 -11.95 15.76
N VAL A 124 -1.29 -12.14 15.34
CA VAL A 124 -2.11 -13.29 15.75
C VAL A 124 -1.45 -14.61 15.34
N THR A 125 -0.97 -14.70 14.09
CA THR A 125 -0.32 -15.94 13.60
C THR A 125 1.04 -16.18 14.25
N GLY A 126 1.81 -15.14 14.53
CA GLY A 126 3.07 -15.25 15.25
C GLY A 126 2.88 -15.71 16.71
N LEU A 127 1.88 -15.16 17.41
CA LEU A 127 1.50 -15.62 18.76
C LEU A 127 1.04 -17.08 18.75
N ALA A 128 0.24 -17.48 17.76
CA ALA A 128 -0.16 -18.88 17.59
C ALA A 128 1.03 -19.81 17.29
N SER A 129 2.14 -19.26 16.77
CA SER A 129 3.41 -19.97 16.59
C SER A 129 4.28 -20.04 17.86
N GLY A 130 3.87 -19.33 18.93
CA GLY A 130 4.61 -19.25 20.19
C GLY A 130 5.64 -18.11 20.25
N PHE A 131 5.58 -17.13 19.33
CA PHE A 131 6.53 -16.03 19.33
C PHE A 131 6.20 -14.98 20.40
N SER A 132 7.23 -14.37 20.97
CA SER A 132 7.09 -13.27 21.91
C SER A 132 6.72 -11.97 21.20
N LEU A 133 5.74 -11.22 21.74
CA LEU A 133 5.38 -9.88 21.24
C LEU A 133 6.55 -8.88 21.31
N VAL A 134 7.52 -9.08 22.21
CA VAL A 134 8.70 -8.23 22.32
C VAL A 134 9.48 -8.20 21.00
N GLY A 135 9.58 -9.35 20.29
CA GLY A 135 10.21 -9.43 18.98
C GLY A 135 9.53 -8.55 17.93
N LEU A 136 8.22 -8.31 18.04
CA LEU A 136 7.47 -7.48 17.10
C LEU A 136 7.81 -5.98 17.22
N VAL A 137 8.31 -5.54 18.37
CA VAL A 137 8.70 -4.12 18.59
C VAL A 137 9.82 -3.70 17.61
N ALA A 138 10.73 -4.61 17.28
CA ALA A 138 11.80 -4.34 16.31
C ALA A 138 11.26 -4.03 14.89
N PHE A 139 10.02 -4.39 14.60
CA PHE A 139 9.37 -4.13 13.30
C PHE A 139 8.64 -2.78 13.23
N LEU A 140 8.51 -2.02 14.32
CA LEU A 140 7.78 -0.75 14.33
C LEU A 140 8.22 0.23 13.22
N PRO A 141 9.53 0.45 12.98
CA PRO A 141 9.97 1.31 11.86
C PRO A 141 9.49 0.77 10.51
N ARG A 142 9.47 -0.55 10.35
CA ARG A 142 9.03 -1.22 9.12
C ARG A 142 7.53 -0.99 8.88
N PHE A 143 6.70 -1.06 9.90
CA PHE A 143 5.26 -0.83 9.78
C PHE A 143 4.97 0.60 9.31
N ALA A 144 5.68 1.60 9.81
CA ALA A 144 5.55 2.98 9.33
C ALA A 144 5.89 3.11 7.84
N VAL A 145 6.97 2.46 7.40
CA VAL A 145 7.39 2.50 5.99
C VAL A 145 6.44 1.72 5.07
N VAL A 146 5.87 0.62 5.55
CA VAL A 146 4.82 -0.14 4.82
C VAL A 146 3.59 0.74 4.61
N ALA A 147 3.16 1.51 5.61
CA ALA A 147 2.06 2.47 5.45
C ALA A 147 2.40 3.53 4.40
N LEU A 148 3.65 4.02 4.36
CA LEU A 148 4.10 4.94 3.30
C LEU A 148 4.06 4.27 1.92
N GLY A 149 4.48 3.02 1.78
CA GLY A 149 4.41 2.27 0.52
C GLY A 149 2.96 2.10 0.01
N MET A 150 2.03 1.79 0.91
CA MET A 150 0.60 1.75 0.58
C MET A 150 0.07 3.13 0.17
N TRP A 151 0.50 4.19 0.84
CA TRP A 151 0.13 5.56 0.49
C TRP A 151 0.64 5.99 -0.88
N VAL A 152 1.85 5.56 -1.28
CA VAL A 152 2.37 5.75 -2.64
C VAL A 152 1.42 5.13 -3.67
N ILE A 153 1.00 3.87 -3.47
CA ILE A 153 0.09 3.19 -4.39
C ILE A 153 -1.25 3.91 -4.47
N LEU A 154 -1.85 4.28 -3.35
CA LEU A 154 -3.12 5.02 -3.31
C LEU A 154 -3.01 6.37 -4.03
N THR A 155 -1.90 7.10 -3.84
CA THR A 155 -1.65 8.38 -4.50
C THR A 155 -1.44 8.19 -6.00
N PHE A 156 -0.70 7.15 -6.40
CA PHE A 156 -0.48 6.78 -7.80
C PHE A 156 -1.80 6.48 -8.52
N VAL A 157 -2.65 5.64 -7.92
CA VAL A 157 -3.93 5.29 -8.53
C VAL A 157 -4.91 6.48 -8.53
N THR A 158 -4.87 7.33 -7.51
CA THR A 158 -5.66 8.57 -7.48
C THR A 158 -5.24 9.51 -8.62
N TRP A 159 -3.93 9.63 -8.90
CA TRP A 159 -3.43 10.37 -10.06
C TRP A 159 -3.86 9.74 -11.38
N LEU A 160 -3.70 8.43 -11.57
CA LEU A 160 -4.19 7.72 -12.75
C LEU A 160 -5.68 7.96 -12.96
N GLY A 161 -6.48 7.81 -11.90
CA GLY A 161 -7.91 8.04 -11.95
C GLY A 161 -8.31 9.50 -12.21
N ALA A 162 -7.46 10.48 -11.93
CA ALA A 162 -7.69 11.86 -12.35
C ALA A 162 -7.42 12.07 -13.85
N VAL A 163 -6.50 11.30 -14.44
CA VAL A 163 -6.15 11.38 -15.87
C VAL A 163 -7.05 10.49 -16.73
N MET A 164 -7.42 9.33 -16.21
CA MET A 164 -8.22 8.31 -16.91
C MET A 164 -9.67 8.38 -16.46
N THR A 165 -10.60 8.44 -17.39
CA THR A 165 -12.04 8.58 -17.10
C THR A 165 -12.72 7.26 -16.75
N SER A 166 -12.11 6.12 -17.12
CA SER A 166 -12.69 4.78 -16.96
C SER A 166 -12.01 3.99 -15.83
N PHE A 167 -12.84 3.37 -14.98
CA PHE A 167 -12.36 2.40 -13.99
C PHE A 167 -11.52 1.29 -14.64
N ALA A 168 -11.97 0.75 -15.76
CA ALA A 168 -11.30 -0.37 -16.44
C ALA A 168 -9.90 0.03 -16.91
N THR A 169 -9.75 1.20 -17.55
CA THR A 169 -8.43 1.67 -18.01
C THR A 169 -7.47 1.95 -16.85
N THR A 170 -7.98 2.54 -15.78
CA THR A 170 -7.19 2.77 -14.55
C THR A 170 -6.71 1.43 -13.98
N MET A 171 -7.59 0.45 -13.82
CA MET A 171 -7.23 -0.86 -13.27
C MET A 171 -6.30 -1.66 -14.18
N SER A 172 -6.48 -1.61 -15.50
CA SER A 172 -5.54 -2.23 -16.44
C SER A 172 -4.13 -1.64 -16.31
N THR A 173 -4.03 -0.32 -16.16
CA THR A 173 -2.74 0.35 -15.94
C THR A 173 -2.12 -0.01 -14.59
N VAL A 174 -2.91 -0.11 -13.53
CA VAL A 174 -2.45 -0.59 -12.22
C VAL A 174 -1.94 -2.02 -12.31
N LEU A 175 -2.68 -2.92 -12.98
CA LEU A 175 -2.26 -4.31 -13.18
C LEU A 175 -0.95 -4.40 -13.95
N LEU A 176 -0.83 -3.70 -15.09
CA LEU A 176 0.40 -3.66 -15.88
C LEU A 176 1.58 -3.09 -15.10
N SER A 177 1.36 -2.01 -14.33
CA SER A 177 2.39 -1.43 -13.46
C SER A 177 2.81 -2.40 -12.35
N THR A 178 1.86 -3.16 -11.78
CA THR A 178 2.14 -4.19 -10.77
C THR A 178 2.98 -5.32 -11.35
N ILE A 179 2.62 -5.83 -12.53
CA ILE A 179 3.39 -6.88 -13.24
C ILE A 179 4.80 -6.37 -13.60
N ALA A 180 4.90 -5.15 -14.13
CA ALA A 180 6.19 -4.54 -14.45
C ALA A 180 7.04 -4.34 -13.17
N GLY A 181 6.44 -3.92 -12.07
CA GLY A 181 7.10 -3.79 -10.77
C GLY A 181 7.63 -5.12 -10.25
N MET A 182 6.85 -6.18 -10.39
CA MET A 182 7.28 -7.54 -10.05
C MET A 182 8.45 -7.99 -10.92
N ALA A 183 8.37 -7.79 -12.23
CA ALA A 183 9.46 -8.13 -13.15
C ALA A 183 10.75 -7.36 -12.81
N MET A 184 10.66 -6.07 -12.50
CA MET A 184 11.81 -5.26 -12.07
C MET A 184 12.40 -5.78 -10.75
N LEU A 185 11.57 -6.15 -9.77
CA LEU A 185 12.04 -6.69 -8.49
C LEU A 185 12.80 -8.01 -8.66
N LEU A 186 12.38 -8.86 -9.60
CA LEU A 186 13.00 -10.16 -9.85
C LEU A 186 14.23 -10.07 -10.75
N ALA A 187 14.20 -9.26 -11.81
CA ALA A 187 15.25 -9.20 -12.81
C ALA A 187 16.30 -8.11 -12.54
N ALA A 188 15.89 -6.96 -12.00
CA ALA A 188 16.75 -5.79 -11.81
C ALA A 188 16.26 -4.95 -10.63
N ARG A 189 16.43 -5.48 -9.42
CA ARG A 189 15.90 -4.89 -8.17
C ARG A 189 16.15 -3.37 -8.02
N PRO A 190 17.32 -2.79 -8.36
CA PRO A 190 17.53 -1.35 -8.28
C PRO A 190 16.54 -0.54 -9.15
N LEU A 191 16.13 -1.07 -10.31
CA LEU A 191 15.19 -0.39 -11.20
C LEU A 191 13.76 -0.33 -10.64
N SER A 192 13.42 -1.20 -9.70
CA SER A 192 12.10 -1.20 -9.05
C SER A 192 11.79 0.11 -8.31
N VAL A 193 12.81 0.92 -7.99
CA VAL A 193 12.65 2.28 -7.44
C VAL A 193 11.84 3.18 -8.37
N LEU A 194 11.94 2.96 -9.68
CA LEU A 194 11.28 3.76 -10.71
C LEU A 194 9.81 3.41 -10.89
N ASN A 195 9.31 2.37 -10.23
CA ASN A 195 7.91 1.95 -10.33
C ASN A 195 7.17 2.11 -9.00
N PRO A 196 6.19 3.03 -8.91
CA PRO A 196 5.43 3.25 -7.68
C PRO A 196 4.62 2.03 -7.22
N ALA A 197 4.20 1.14 -8.14
CA ALA A 197 3.49 -0.09 -7.77
C ALA A 197 4.39 -1.12 -7.06
N ALA A 198 5.71 -1.06 -7.24
CA ALA A 198 6.68 -1.91 -6.53
C ALA A 198 6.97 -1.43 -5.10
N SER A 199 6.52 -0.22 -4.71
CA SER A 199 6.86 0.39 -3.42
C SER A 199 6.43 -0.48 -2.24
N LEU A 200 5.28 -1.14 -2.30
CA LEU A 200 4.79 -1.98 -1.21
C LEU A 200 5.69 -3.21 -0.96
N THR A 201 6.08 -3.92 -2.01
CA THR A 201 6.97 -5.08 -1.87
C THR A 201 8.36 -4.68 -1.36
N ARG A 202 8.86 -3.53 -1.75
CA ARG A 202 10.13 -2.98 -1.26
C ARG A 202 10.03 -2.61 0.21
N THR A 203 8.97 -1.91 0.60
CA THR A 203 8.76 -1.45 1.98
C THR A 203 8.50 -2.60 2.96
N THR A 204 7.88 -3.70 2.54
CA THR A 204 7.74 -4.90 3.38
C THR A 204 9.05 -5.65 3.58
N SER A 205 10.04 -5.45 2.69
CA SER A 205 11.28 -6.27 2.62
C SER A 205 11.01 -7.77 2.53
N ALA A 206 9.87 -8.18 1.98
CA ALA A 206 9.44 -9.57 1.91
C ALA A 206 10.46 -10.49 1.19
N MET A 207 11.19 -9.97 0.21
CA MET A 207 12.22 -10.70 -0.53
C MET A 207 13.59 -10.70 0.17
N SER A 208 13.72 -10.08 1.34
CA SER A 208 15.00 -9.94 2.03
C SER A 208 14.77 -9.93 3.56
N PRO A 209 14.49 -11.10 4.15
CA PRO A 209 14.12 -11.22 5.56
C PRO A 209 15.14 -10.56 6.51
N GLY A 210 16.43 -10.70 6.27
CA GLY A 210 17.50 -10.12 7.09
C GLY A 210 17.53 -8.59 7.13
N TYR A 211 16.78 -7.90 6.27
CA TYR A 211 16.68 -6.43 6.28
C TYR A 211 15.36 -5.93 6.88
N VAL A 212 14.46 -6.80 7.31
CA VAL A 212 13.13 -6.41 7.81
C VAL A 212 13.26 -5.50 9.03
N THR A 213 14.12 -5.84 9.97
CA THR A 213 14.38 -5.08 11.20
C THR A 213 15.44 -3.96 11.03
N SER A 214 16.07 -3.85 9.86
CA SER A 214 17.10 -2.84 9.60
C SER A 214 16.51 -1.43 9.52
N LEU A 215 16.89 -0.56 10.47
CA LEU A 215 16.47 0.83 10.50
C LEU A 215 16.97 1.62 9.28
N GLY A 216 18.22 1.37 8.85
CA GLY A 216 18.79 2.02 7.67
C GLY A 216 18.04 1.67 6.39
N ALA A 217 17.69 0.38 6.19
CA ALA A 217 16.88 -0.05 5.07
C ALA A 217 15.45 0.55 5.14
N ALA A 218 14.84 0.62 6.32
CA ALA A 218 13.55 1.25 6.50
C ALA A 218 13.59 2.74 6.16
N ALA A 219 14.58 3.48 6.66
CA ALA A 219 14.74 4.90 6.39
C ALA A 219 14.94 5.18 4.89
N PHE A 220 15.77 4.41 4.21
CA PHE A 220 16.01 4.53 2.77
C PHE A 220 14.71 4.35 1.97
N GLU A 221 13.95 3.29 2.23
CA GLU A 221 12.66 3.07 1.57
C GLU A 221 11.63 4.15 1.93
N GLY A 222 11.64 4.65 3.16
CA GLY A 222 10.80 5.75 3.59
C GLY A 222 11.05 7.04 2.79
N VAL A 223 12.31 7.39 2.56
CA VAL A 223 12.69 8.55 1.75
C VAL A 223 12.19 8.39 0.31
N ILE A 224 12.38 7.22 -0.30
CA ILE A 224 11.89 6.96 -1.66
C ILE A 224 10.35 7.09 -1.73
N CYS A 225 9.63 6.55 -0.76
CA CYS A 225 8.18 6.68 -0.69
C CYS A 225 7.75 8.15 -0.59
N LEU A 226 8.40 8.96 0.24
CA LEU A 226 8.11 10.38 0.36
C LEU A 226 8.37 11.14 -0.94
N VAL A 227 9.47 10.84 -1.64
CA VAL A 227 9.76 11.41 -2.97
C VAL A 227 8.64 11.06 -3.95
N TRP A 228 8.20 9.79 -4.00
CA TRP A 228 7.08 9.39 -4.85
C TRP A 228 5.78 10.11 -4.50
N VAL A 229 5.43 10.22 -3.22
CA VAL A 229 4.22 10.95 -2.80
C VAL A 229 4.27 12.41 -3.26
N VAL A 230 5.41 13.08 -3.13
CA VAL A 230 5.59 14.47 -3.60
C VAL A 230 5.42 14.56 -5.12
N LEU A 231 6.11 13.73 -5.89
CA LEU A 231 6.04 13.72 -7.36
C LEU A 231 4.61 13.45 -7.85
N LEU A 232 3.95 12.43 -7.29
CA LEU A 232 2.58 12.07 -7.64
C LEU A 232 1.57 13.14 -7.21
N THR A 233 1.79 13.81 -6.09
CA THR A 233 0.96 14.95 -5.66
C THR A 233 1.06 16.13 -6.64
N LEU A 234 2.26 16.44 -7.11
CA LEU A 234 2.47 17.49 -8.11
C LEU A 234 1.83 17.11 -9.45
N ALA A 235 1.96 15.84 -9.87
CA ALA A 235 1.31 15.32 -11.07
C ALA A 235 -0.22 15.37 -10.95
N LEU A 236 -0.77 14.95 -9.80
CA LEU A 236 -2.21 15.02 -9.52
C LEU A 236 -2.74 16.45 -9.57
N ARG A 237 -2.06 17.41 -8.92
CA ARG A 237 -2.45 18.82 -8.98
C ARG A 237 -2.47 19.35 -10.40
N ARG A 238 -1.46 19.03 -11.23
CA ARG A 238 -1.42 19.42 -12.64
C ARG A 238 -2.57 18.80 -13.44
N ALA A 239 -2.87 17.52 -13.20
CA ALA A 239 -3.96 16.82 -13.87
C ALA A 239 -5.32 17.45 -13.56
N VAL A 240 -5.59 17.77 -12.29
CA VAL A 240 -6.85 18.42 -11.87
C VAL A 240 -7.00 19.80 -12.49
N ARG A 241 -5.96 20.62 -12.52
CA ARG A 241 -5.98 21.97 -13.14
C ARG A 241 -6.25 21.96 -14.64
N ARG A 242 -5.92 20.88 -15.34
CA ARG A 242 -6.16 20.76 -16.79
C ARG A 242 -7.59 20.34 -17.13
N GLN A 243 -8.43 20.10 -16.15
CA GLN A 243 -9.83 19.71 -16.34
C GLN A 243 -10.82 20.90 -16.24
N SER A 244 -10.29 22.10 -15.96
CA SER A 244 -11.04 23.38 -15.97
C SER A 244 -11.31 23.93 -17.37
#